data_a5bcc921a074a171b05cde61ecd8f68e
#
_entry.id   a5bcc921a074a171b05cde61ecd8f68e
#
_cell.length_a   1.000
_cell.length_b   1.000
_cell.length_c   1.000
_cell.angle_alpha   90.00
_cell.angle_beta   90.00
_cell.angle_gamma   90.00
#
_symmetry.space_group_name_H-M   'P 1'
#
loop_
_entity.id
_entity.type
_entity.pdbx_description
1 polymer ?
#
loop_
_entity_poly.entity_id
_entity_poly.type
_entity_poly.pdbx_seq_one_letter_code
_entity_poly.pdbx_strand_id
1 'polypeptide(L)'
;MSNSHIGKVIQVMGPVVDVRFNEGELPLILNALTIPLKGETLTVEVAQHIGDNTARCIAMASTDGLARGVEVTDTGAPISVPVGKETLGRIFNVLGEAVDNIPTPETAERWQIHRSAPLYEDLATSTEIFETGIKVIDLICPYSKGGKIGLFGGAGVGKTVLIMELINNIAKEHGGISVFSGVGERTREGNDLYNEMKQSGVINNTALVYGQMNEPPGARMRVALSGLTMAEYFRDTLGQDVLLFIDNIFRFTQAGSEVSALLGRMPSAVGYQPTLATEMGALQERITSTKKGSITSIQAVYVPADDLTDPAPATTFAHLDATTVLARSIASQGIYPAVDPLESTSRILSPEIVGEEHYYVAKEVQRILQRYNELMDIIAIMGMDELSDDDKLLVGRARKIQRFLSQPFDVSEKFTGIQGKYVPIAETIRGFKEIIEGKHDDLPESAFLFVGTIDEAVAKAKKVES
;
A
#
# COMPACT_ATOMS: atom_id res chain seq x y z
N MET A 1 -31.69 14.50 -23.33
CA MET A 1 -31.02 15.66 -22.71
C MET A 1 -31.35 15.61 -21.23
N SER A 2 -30.42 15.25 -20.38
CA SER A 2 -30.60 15.30 -18.93
C SER A 2 -30.76 16.78 -18.57
N ASN A 3 -31.88 17.16 -17.93
CA ASN A 3 -31.98 18.47 -17.33
C ASN A 3 -30.88 18.58 -16.27
N SER A 4 -29.78 19.25 -16.58
CA SER A 4 -28.75 19.55 -15.59
C SER A 4 -29.33 20.57 -14.62
N HIS A 5 -29.44 20.19 -13.35
CA HIS A 5 -29.89 21.08 -12.30
C HIS A 5 -28.83 22.14 -12.04
N ILE A 6 -29.23 23.39 -11.93
CA ILE A 6 -28.33 24.53 -11.72
C ILE A 6 -28.59 25.11 -10.34
N GLY A 7 -27.55 25.20 -9.53
CA GLY A 7 -27.56 25.86 -8.24
C GLY A 7 -26.67 27.11 -8.21
N LYS A 8 -26.61 27.73 -7.05
CA LYS A 8 -25.73 28.89 -6.81
C LYS A 8 -24.96 28.73 -5.51
N VAL A 9 -23.68 29.14 -5.57
CA VAL A 9 -22.85 29.20 -4.36
C VAL A 9 -23.43 30.23 -3.39
N ILE A 10 -23.69 29.81 -2.16
CA ILE A 10 -24.19 30.71 -1.11
C ILE A 10 -23.16 30.95 0.00
N GLN A 11 -22.23 30.01 0.20
CA GLN A 11 -21.19 30.13 1.23
C GLN A 11 -19.94 29.35 0.80
N VAL A 12 -18.76 29.87 1.16
CA VAL A 12 -17.47 29.21 1.00
C VAL A 12 -16.75 29.25 2.33
N MET A 13 -16.33 28.08 2.83
CA MET A 13 -15.63 27.91 4.11
C MET A 13 -14.38 27.05 3.87
N GLY A 14 -13.32 27.66 3.31
CA GLY A 14 -12.15 26.90 2.89
C GLY A 14 -12.52 25.82 1.86
N PRO A 15 -12.26 24.54 2.11
CA PRO A 15 -12.57 23.47 1.17
C PRO A 15 -14.07 23.09 1.11
N VAL A 16 -14.91 23.68 1.94
CA VAL A 16 -16.34 23.39 2.01
C VAL A 16 -17.15 24.50 1.34
N VAL A 17 -18.05 24.11 0.44
CA VAL A 17 -18.87 25.02 -0.38
C VAL A 17 -20.34 24.65 -0.19
N ASP A 18 -21.18 25.62 0.20
CA ASP A 18 -22.62 25.44 0.26
C ASP A 18 -23.28 25.96 -1.02
N VAL A 19 -24.08 25.13 -1.66
CA VAL A 19 -24.77 25.39 -2.91
C VAL A 19 -26.26 25.24 -2.73
N ARG A 20 -27.04 26.27 -3.09
CA ARG A 20 -28.51 26.24 -3.06
C ARG A 20 -29.07 25.94 -4.42
N PHE A 21 -30.02 25.02 -4.48
CA PHE A 21 -30.77 24.65 -5.67
C PHE A 21 -32.23 25.09 -5.58
N ASN A 22 -32.96 25.01 -6.66
CA ASN A 22 -34.39 25.17 -6.64
C ASN A 22 -35.10 23.99 -5.93
N GLU A 23 -36.35 24.18 -5.54
CA GLU A 23 -37.16 23.12 -4.97
C GLU A 23 -37.30 21.95 -5.94
N GLY A 24 -36.99 20.74 -5.47
CA GLY A 24 -37.04 19.51 -6.26
C GLY A 24 -35.81 19.25 -7.16
N GLU A 25 -34.83 20.14 -7.15
CA GLU A 25 -33.60 20.01 -7.97
C GLU A 25 -32.35 19.68 -7.13
N LEU A 26 -32.50 19.38 -5.84
CA LEU A 26 -31.39 19.09 -4.95
C LEU A 26 -30.62 17.84 -5.43
N PRO A 27 -29.29 17.92 -5.68
CA PRO A 27 -28.49 16.79 -6.14
C PRO A 27 -28.39 15.67 -5.07
N LEU A 28 -28.19 14.45 -5.53
CA LEU A 28 -27.97 13.33 -4.63
C LEU A 28 -26.63 13.48 -3.89
N ILE A 29 -26.56 12.91 -2.70
CA ILE A 29 -25.30 12.82 -1.95
C ILE A 29 -24.29 12.04 -2.78
N LEU A 30 -23.03 12.47 -2.76
CA LEU A 30 -21.90 12.01 -3.55
C LEU A 30 -21.87 12.45 -5.02
N ASN A 31 -22.90 13.11 -5.52
CA ASN A 31 -22.84 13.70 -6.87
C ASN A 31 -21.69 14.69 -6.96
N ALA A 32 -21.05 14.68 -8.13
CA ALA A 32 -20.07 15.70 -8.53
C ALA A 32 -20.80 16.91 -9.10
N LEU A 33 -20.46 18.09 -8.60
CA LEU A 33 -20.93 19.37 -9.13
C LEU A 33 -19.74 20.11 -9.74
N THR A 34 -19.99 20.85 -10.80
CA THR A 34 -18.97 21.65 -11.48
C THR A 34 -19.23 23.14 -11.34
N ILE A 35 -18.19 23.90 -11.07
CA ILE A 35 -18.23 25.35 -10.84
C ILE A 35 -17.17 26.00 -11.74
N PRO A 36 -17.51 26.96 -12.63
CA PRO A 36 -16.51 27.70 -13.37
C PRO A 36 -15.74 28.62 -12.44
N LEU A 37 -14.41 28.51 -12.44
CA LEU A 37 -13.53 29.31 -11.60
C LEU A 37 -12.25 29.67 -12.35
N LYS A 38 -12.02 30.98 -12.60
CA LYS A 38 -10.79 31.52 -13.25
C LYS A 38 -10.42 30.86 -14.58
N GLY A 39 -11.41 30.45 -15.37
CA GLY A 39 -11.20 29.79 -16.66
C GLY A 39 -11.00 28.29 -16.61
N GLU A 40 -11.02 27.71 -15.40
CA GLU A 40 -10.97 26.28 -15.15
C GLU A 40 -12.31 25.79 -14.54
N THR A 41 -12.44 24.49 -14.36
CA THR A 41 -13.60 23.89 -13.73
C THR A 41 -13.20 23.37 -12.34
N LEU A 42 -13.82 23.93 -11.29
CA LEU A 42 -13.73 23.38 -9.95
C LEU A 42 -14.78 22.28 -9.76
N THR A 43 -14.38 21.09 -9.41
CA THR A 43 -15.29 20.01 -9.03
C THR A 43 -15.45 19.97 -7.51
N VAL A 44 -16.71 19.88 -7.07
CA VAL A 44 -17.05 19.68 -5.67
C VAL A 44 -17.97 18.47 -5.54
N GLU A 45 -17.90 17.76 -4.43
CA GLU A 45 -18.68 16.56 -4.15
C GLU A 45 -19.72 16.87 -3.06
N VAL A 46 -20.97 16.51 -3.29
CA VAL A 46 -22.03 16.66 -2.30
C VAL A 46 -21.79 15.74 -1.11
N ALA A 47 -21.53 16.32 0.07
CA ALA A 47 -21.28 15.60 1.30
C ALA A 47 -22.56 15.39 2.14
N GLN A 48 -23.42 16.39 2.17
CA GLN A 48 -24.67 16.34 2.95
C GLN A 48 -25.69 17.38 2.51
N HIS A 49 -26.97 17.16 2.83
CA HIS A 49 -28.03 18.14 2.70
C HIS A 49 -28.23 18.85 4.05
N ILE A 50 -28.21 20.17 4.06
CA ILE A 50 -28.29 20.97 5.30
C ILE A 50 -29.63 21.72 5.47
N GLY A 51 -30.62 21.39 4.64
CA GLY A 51 -31.92 22.04 4.63
C GLY A 51 -31.99 23.21 3.65
N ASP A 52 -33.17 23.78 3.46
CA ASP A 52 -33.43 24.94 2.58
C ASP A 52 -32.84 24.74 1.16
N ASN A 53 -33.07 23.54 0.59
CA ASN A 53 -32.57 23.12 -0.73
C ASN A 53 -31.05 23.32 -0.92
N THR A 54 -30.29 23.25 0.16
CA THR A 54 -28.86 23.49 0.18
C THR A 54 -28.07 22.20 0.34
N ALA A 55 -27.13 21.99 -0.56
CA ALA A 55 -26.12 20.93 -0.52
C ALA A 55 -24.80 21.49 0.03
N ARG A 56 -24.25 20.84 1.06
CA ARG A 56 -22.90 21.11 1.55
C ARG A 56 -21.93 20.20 0.84
N CYS A 57 -20.94 20.80 0.19
CA CYS A 57 -20.01 20.09 -0.70
C CYS A 57 -18.56 20.25 -0.24
N ILE A 58 -17.72 19.29 -0.66
CA ILE A 58 -16.28 19.30 -0.43
C ILE A 58 -15.58 19.51 -1.77
N ALA A 59 -14.69 20.50 -1.84
CA ALA A 59 -13.97 20.83 -3.06
C ALA A 59 -12.79 19.87 -3.31
N MET A 60 -12.59 19.51 -4.58
CA MET A 60 -11.47 18.65 -5.02
C MET A 60 -10.23 19.46 -5.44
N ALA A 61 -10.35 20.77 -5.54
CA ALA A 61 -9.26 21.71 -5.81
C ALA A 61 -9.43 22.98 -4.96
N SER A 62 -8.50 23.95 -5.10
CA SER A 62 -8.59 25.22 -4.36
C SER A 62 -9.88 25.98 -4.65
N THR A 63 -10.48 26.53 -3.60
CA THR A 63 -11.65 27.41 -3.68
C THR A 63 -11.27 28.90 -3.74
N ASP A 64 -9.99 29.23 -3.88
CA ASP A 64 -9.49 30.59 -3.87
C ASP A 64 -10.06 31.43 -5.02
N GLY A 65 -10.78 32.49 -4.65
CA GLY A 65 -11.45 33.38 -5.61
C GLY A 65 -12.87 32.95 -5.97
N LEU A 66 -13.40 31.89 -5.38
CA LEU A 66 -14.81 31.51 -5.53
C LEU A 66 -15.71 32.51 -4.79
N ALA A 67 -16.65 33.10 -5.52
CA ALA A 67 -17.58 34.09 -5.00
C ALA A 67 -18.99 33.50 -4.79
N ARG A 68 -19.78 34.13 -3.93
CA ARG A 68 -21.22 33.86 -3.81
C ARG A 68 -21.93 34.20 -5.11
N GLY A 69 -22.96 33.45 -5.45
CA GLY A 69 -23.79 33.67 -6.62
C GLY A 69 -23.27 33.04 -7.91
N VAL A 70 -22.09 32.44 -7.89
CA VAL A 70 -21.55 31.68 -9.05
C VAL A 70 -22.46 30.48 -9.30
N GLU A 71 -22.76 30.22 -10.55
CA GLU A 71 -23.58 29.07 -10.97
C GLU A 71 -22.83 27.76 -10.79
N VAL A 72 -23.56 26.74 -10.36
CA VAL A 72 -23.06 25.41 -10.12
C VAL A 72 -23.92 24.42 -10.88
N THR A 73 -23.30 23.53 -11.63
CA THR A 73 -24.02 22.54 -12.43
C THR A 73 -23.90 21.16 -11.78
N ASP A 74 -25.04 20.49 -11.53
CA ASP A 74 -25.04 19.08 -11.14
C ASP A 74 -24.72 18.21 -12.37
N THR A 75 -23.71 17.35 -12.26
CA THR A 75 -23.38 16.39 -13.31
C THR A 75 -24.32 15.19 -13.36
N GLY A 76 -25.16 15.02 -12.34
CA GLY A 76 -26.08 13.90 -12.20
C GLY A 76 -25.45 12.59 -11.79
N ALA A 77 -24.16 12.56 -11.48
CA ALA A 77 -23.42 11.35 -11.11
C ALA A 77 -22.25 11.68 -10.16
N PRO A 78 -21.77 10.68 -9.38
CA PRO A 78 -20.53 10.80 -8.63
C PRO A 78 -19.30 11.01 -9.50
N ILE A 79 -18.18 11.39 -8.87
CA ILE A 79 -16.87 11.45 -9.52
C ILE A 79 -16.56 10.11 -10.19
N SER A 80 -16.08 10.14 -11.43
CA SER A 80 -15.65 8.96 -12.17
C SER A 80 -14.20 9.12 -12.64
N VAL A 81 -13.53 7.97 -12.85
CA VAL A 81 -12.15 7.91 -13.34
C VAL A 81 -12.06 7.00 -14.55
N PRO A 82 -11.11 7.22 -15.47
CA PRO A 82 -10.86 6.30 -16.56
C PRO A 82 -10.35 4.95 -16.01
N VAL A 83 -10.75 3.87 -16.64
CA VAL A 83 -10.36 2.51 -16.28
C VAL A 83 -9.90 1.75 -17.53
N GLY A 84 -9.15 0.68 -17.34
CA GLY A 84 -8.69 -0.16 -18.43
C GLY A 84 -7.20 -0.02 -18.73
N LYS A 85 -6.76 -0.73 -19.76
CA LYS A 85 -5.33 -0.82 -20.13
C LYS A 85 -4.72 0.53 -20.53
N GLU A 86 -5.54 1.47 -20.95
CA GLU A 86 -5.15 2.83 -21.33
C GLU A 86 -4.63 3.64 -20.14
N THR A 87 -4.92 3.22 -18.92
CA THR A 87 -4.43 3.85 -17.69
C THR A 87 -2.99 3.44 -17.32
N LEU A 88 -2.51 2.33 -17.88
CA LEU A 88 -1.17 1.83 -17.58
C LEU A 88 -0.07 2.75 -18.11
N GLY A 89 0.95 2.95 -17.29
CA GLY A 89 2.05 3.85 -17.61
C GLY A 89 1.74 5.33 -17.40
N ARG A 90 0.54 5.67 -16.90
CA ARG A 90 0.02 7.02 -16.80
C ARG A 90 -0.12 7.48 -15.36
N ILE A 91 -0.14 8.80 -15.16
CA ILE A 91 -0.41 9.43 -13.86
C ILE A 91 -1.69 10.26 -13.96
N PHE A 92 -2.59 10.03 -12.99
CA PHE A 92 -3.88 10.73 -12.91
C PHE A 92 -4.02 11.47 -11.57
N ASN A 93 -4.87 12.49 -11.54
CA ASN A 93 -5.35 13.10 -10.31
C ASN A 93 -6.61 12.39 -9.79
N VAL A 94 -7.20 12.93 -8.72
CA VAL A 94 -8.42 12.36 -8.09
C VAL A 94 -9.61 12.27 -9.05
N LEU A 95 -9.70 13.15 -10.02
CA LEU A 95 -10.77 13.22 -11.03
C LEU A 95 -10.49 12.32 -12.24
N GLY A 96 -9.35 11.63 -12.27
CA GLY A 96 -8.92 10.83 -13.40
C GLY A 96 -8.47 11.66 -14.61
N GLU A 97 -8.02 12.87 -14.37
CA GLU A 97 -7.37 13.70 -15.37
C GLU A 97 -5.88 13.42 -15.38
N ALA A 98 -5.29 13.27 -16.56
CA ALA A 98 -3.86 13.00 -16.70
C ALA A 98 -3.03 14.21 -16.27
N VAL A 99 -2.00 13.95 -15.45
CA VAL A 99 -1.06 14.98 -14.95
C VAL A 99 0.38 14.74 -15.39
N ASP A 100 0.58 13.84 -16.33
CA ASP A 100 1.87 13.45 -16.91
C ASP A 100 2.23 14.20 -18.20
N ASN A 101 1.53 15.29 -18.50
CA ASN A 101 1.67 16.10 -19.73
C ASN A 101 1.28 15.35 -21.03
N ILE A 102 0.57 14.26 -20.93
CA ILE A 102 0.00 13.51 -22.05
C ILE A 102 -1.54 13.60 -21.93
N PRO A 103 -2.30 13.81 -23.03
CA PRO A 103 -3.75 13.93 -22.93
C PRO A 103 -4.39 12.75 -22.19
N THR A 104 -5.45 13.03 -21.43
CA THR A 104 -6.27 12.00 -20.79
C THR A 104 -6.85 11.08 -21.86
N PRO A 105 -6.86 9.74 -21.66
CA PRO A 105 -7.42 8.79 -22.62
C PRO A 105 -8.92 9.05 -22.85
N GLU A 106 -9.30 9.52 -24.05
CA GLU A 106 -10.70 9.81 -24.37
C GLU A 106 -11.52 8.55 -24.62
N THR A 107 -10.87 7.48 -25.07
CA THR A 107 -11.50 6.18 -25.38
C THR A 107 -11.67 5.27 -24.18
N ALA A 108 -11.11 5.62 -23.04
CA ALA A 108 -11.20 4.81 -21.83
C ALA A 108 -12.62 4.83 -21.26
N GLU A 109 -13.09 3.64 -20.86
CA GLU A 109 -14.29 3.52 -20.05
C GLU A 109 -14.09 4.24 -18.72
N ARG A 110 -15.15 4.82 -18.15
CA ARG A 110 -15.08 5.53 -16.87
C ARG A 110 -16.00 4.86 -15.86
N TRP A 111 -15.47 4.67 -14.66
CA TRP A 111 -16.21 4.11 -13.52
C TRP A 111 -16.29 5.11 -12.38
N GLN A 112 -17.43 5.12 -11.71
CA GLN A 112 -17.63 5.94 -10.51
C GLN A 112 -16.75 5.45 -9.36
N ILE A 113 -16.16 6.38 -8.59
CA ILE A 113 -15.27 6.03 -7.48
C ILE A 113 -16.02 5.51 -6.25
N HIS A 114 -17.30 5.86 -6.10
CA HIS A 114 -18.17 5.35 -5.03
C HIS A 114 -18.86 4.08 -5.51
N ARG A 115 -18.35 2.95 -5.09
CA ARG A 115 -18.83 1.61 -5.43
C ARG A 115 -19.06 0.80 -4.17
N SER A 116 -20.01 -0.11 -4.22
CA SER A 116 -20.22 -1.09 -3.14
C SER A 116 -19.11 -2.14 -3.13
N ALA A 117 -18.83 -2.70 -1.96
CA ALA A 117 -18.00 -3.89 -1.85
C ALA A 117 -18.63 -5.06 -2.64
N PRO A 118 -17.83 -6.04 -3.09
CA PRO A 118 -18.34 -7.24 -3.73
C PRO A 118 -19.39 -7.95 -2.85
N LEU A 119 -20.40 -8.55 -3.48
CA LEU A 119 -21.39 -9.33 -2.76
C LEU A 119 -20.75 -10.58 -2.14
N TYR A 120 -21.29 -11.05 -1.04
CA TYR A 120 -20.78 -12.24 -0.34
C TYR A 120 -20.68 -13.46 -1.27
N GLU A 121 -21.64 -13.63 -2.17
CA GLU A 121 -21.67 -14.71 -3.16
C GLU A 121 -20.54 -14.63 -4.22
N ASP A 122 -19.98 -13.45 -4.44
CA ASP A 122 -18.90 -13.22 -5.40
C ASP A 122 -17.50 -13.41 -4.79
N LEU A 123 -17.41 -13.51 -3.47
CA LEU A 123 -16.13 -13.66 -2.78
C LEU A 123 -15.50 -15.02 -3.05
N ALA A 124 -14.16 -15.06 -3.11
CA ALA A 124 -13.41 -16.31 -3.14
C ALA A 124 -13.54 -17.02 -1.78
N THR A 125 -13.68 -18.35 -1.83
CA THR A 125 -13.90 -19.17 -0.62
C THR A 125 -12.63 -19.77 -0.04
N SER A 126 -11.53 -19.74 -0.79
CA SER A 126 -10.22 -20.27 -0.37
C SER A 126 -9.24 -19.14 -0.07
N THR A 127 -8.43 -19.34 0.96
CA THR A 127 -7.28 -18.47 1.24
C THR A 127 -6.08 -19.03 0.49
N GLU A 128 -5.51 -18.23 -0.40
CA GLU A 128 -4.32 -18.57 -1.17
C GLU A 128 -3.16 -17.66 -0.76
N ILE A 129 -1.94 -18.22 -0.75
CA ILE A 129 -0.72 -17.45 -0.52
C ILE A 129 -0.43 -16.64 -1.79
N PHE A 130 -0.18 -15.35 -1.61
CA PHE A 130 0.37 -14.49 -2.64
C PHE A 130 1.90 -14.57 -2.58
N GLU A 131 2.50 -15.37 -3.46
CA GLU A 131 3.95 -15.55 -3.51
C GLU A 131 4.63 -14.30 -4.05
N THR A 132 5.49 -13.70 -3.23
CA THR A 132 6.19 -12.44 -3.59
C THR A 132 7.54 -12.67 -4.24
N GLY A 133 8.14 -13.85 -4.06
CA GLY A 133 9.50 -14.16 -4.48
C GLY A 133 10.57 -13.52 -3.58
N ILE A 134 10.17 -12.93 -2.47
CA ILE A 134 11.05 -12.31 -1.48
C ILE A 134 11.09 -13.19 -0.24
N LYS A 135 12.24 -13.78 0.05
CA LYS A 135 12.41 -14.81 1.09
C LYS A 135 11.85 -14.42 2.45
N VAL A 136 12.20 -13.24 2.94
CA VAL A 136 11.81 -12.81 4.28
C VAL A 136 10.30 -12.62 4.39
N ILE A 137 9.65 -12.11 3.35
CA ILE A 137 8.19 -11.92 3.31
C ILE A 137 7.50 -13.27 3.25
N ASP A 138 7.85 -14.09 2.26
CA ASP A 138 7.18 -15.37 2.01
C ASP A 138 7.35 -16.35 3.18
N LEU A 139 8.46 -16.29 3.90
CA LEU A 139 8.70 -17.15 5.06
C LEU A 139 7.99 -16.65 6.33
N ILE A 140 8.20 -15.37 6.69
CA ILE A 140 7.87 -14.84 8.03
C ILE A 140 6.49 -14.17 8.07
N CYS A 141 6.17 -13.37 7.05
CA CYS A 141 4.91 -12.65 6.97
C CYS A 141 4.22 -12.84 5.62
N PRO A 142 3.93 -14.09 5.23
CA PRO A 142 3.36 -14.38 3.92
C PRO A 142 2.07 -13.58 3.68
N TYR A 143 1.92 -13.08 2.46
CA TYR A 143 0.75 -12.31 2.05
C TYR A 143 -0.35 -13.25 1.59
N SER A 144 -1.59 -12.93 1.94
CA SER A 144 -2.76 -13.60 1.38
C SER A 144 -3.19 -12.89 0.09
N LYS A 145 -3.54 -13.66 -0.91
CA LYS A 145 -4.15 -13.16 -2.13
C LYS A 145 -5.51 -12.52 -1.80
N GLY A 146 -5.67 -11.27 -2.20
CA GLY A 146 -6.82 -10.46 -1.77
C GLY A 146 -6.72 -9.90 -0.34
N GLY A 147 -5.57 -10.06 0.30
CA GLY A 147 -5.31 -9.57 1.65
C GLY A 147 -4.92 -8.09 1.70
N LYS A 148 -4.93 -7.56 2.91
CA LYS A 148 -4.57 -6.19 3.24
C LYS A 148 -3.30 -6.22 4.08
N ILE A 149 -2.23 -5.68 3.55
CA ILE A 149 -0.91 -5.70 4.17
C ILE A 149 -0.53 -4.29 4.62
N GLY A 150 -0.19 -4.13 5.89
CA GLY A 150 0.40 -2.92 6.41
C GLY A 150 1.90 -2.90 6.22
N LEU A 151 2.44 -1.85 5.62
CA LEU A 151 3.87 -1.63 5.46
C LEU A 151 4.30 -0.50 6.37
N PHE A 152 5.15 -0.82 7.34
CA PHE A 152 5.69 0.11 8.33
C PHE A 152 7.17 0.33 8.06
N GLY A 153 7.61 1.56 8.21
CA GLY A 153 9.03 1.88 8.09
C GLY A 153 9.27 3.37 8.00
N GLY A 154 10.33 3.82 8.64
CA GLY A 154 10.78 5.20 8.57
C GLY A 154 11.42 5.55 7.21
N ALA A 155 11.93 6.76 7.10
CA ALA A 155 12.67 7.18 5.91
C ALA A 155 14.00 6.41 5.77
N GLY A 156 14.37 6.07 4.53
CA GLY A 156 15.66 5.49 4.21
C GLY A 156 15.84 4.00 4.52
N VAL A 157 14.76 3.27 4.80
CA VAL A 157 14.81 1.82 5.06
C VAL A 157 14.53 0.96 3.82
N GLY A 158 14.39 1.56 2.64
CA GLY A 158 14.17 0.84 1.38
C GLY A 158 12.71 0.55 1.05
N LYS A 159 11.74 1.29 1.62
CA LYS A 159 10.30 1.12 1.33
C LYS A 159 10.00 1.18 -0.17
N THR A 160 10.46 2.22 -0.85
CA THR A 160 10.22 2.43 -2.28
C THR A 160 10.81 1.31 -3.13
N VAL A 161 12.02 0.87 -2.82
CA VAL A 161 12.69 -0.22 -3.53
C VAL A 161 11.94 -1.54 -3.36
N LEU A 162 11.43 -1.82 -2.16
CA LEU A 162 10.60 -2.98 -1.90
C LEU A 162 9.29 -2.94 -2.70
N ILE A 163 8.62 -1.79 -2.74
CA ILE A 163 7.40 -1.60 -3.53
C ILE A 163 7.67 -1.86 -5.01
N MET A 164 8.74 -1.30 -5.56
CA MET A 164 9.12 -1.50 -6.96
C MET A 164 9.44 -2.97 -7.27
N GLU A 165 10.11 -3.67 -6.37
CA GLU A 165 10.39 -5.10 -6.55
C GLU A 165 9.12 -5.95 -6.52
N LEU A 166 8.17 -5.65 -5.64
CA LEU A 166 6.86 -6.31 -5.62
C LEU A 166 6.09 -6.11 -6.92
N ILE A 167 6.07 -4.88 -7.46
CA ILE A 167 5.48 -4.57 -8.75
C ILE A 167 6.16 -5.36 -9.88
N ASN A 168 7.49 -5.38 -9.88
CA ASN A 168 8.27 -6.12 -10.86
C ASN A 168 7.98 -7.62 -10.82
N ASN A 169 7.93 -8.20 -9.64
CA ASN A 169 7.71 -9.63 -9.47
C ASN A 169 6.29 -10.04 -9.86
N ILE A 170 5.26 -9.25 -9.51
CA ILE A 170 3.89 -9.56 -9.94
C ILE A 170 3.74 -9.44 -11.46
N ALA A 171 4.38 -8.47 -12.08
CA ALA A 171 4.34 -8.30 -13.53
C ALA A 171 5.04 -9.45 -14.28
N LYS A 172 6.22 -9.85 -13.83
CA LYS A 172 7.04 -10.88 -14.50
C LYS A 172 6.53 -12.30 -14.26
N GLU A 173 6.24 -12.63 -13.00
CA GLU A 173 5.96 -14.01 -12.60
C GLU A 173 4.46 -14.35 -12.62
N HIS A 174 3.61 -13.37 -12.37
CA HIS A 174 2.16 -13.57 -12.29
C HIS A 174 1.40 -12.91 -13.44
N GLY A 175 2.06 -12.14 -14.30
CA GLY A 175 1.39 -11.40 -15.39
C GLY A 175 0.40 -10.35 -14.88
N GLY A 176 0.51 -9.95 -13.63
CA GLY A 176 -0.41 -9.06 -12.94
C GLY A 176 -0.14 -7.58 -13.19
N ILE A 177 -1.10 -6.78 -12.77
CA ILE A 177 -1.10 -5.34 -12.91
C ILE A 177 -1.05 -4.70 -11.52
N SER A 178 -0.45 -3.52 -11.44
CA SER A 178 -0.37 -2.74 -10.21
C SER A 178 -1.03 -1.39 -10.37
N VAL A 179 -1.62 -0.90 -9.30
CA VAL A 179 -2.12 0.48 -9.18
C VAL A 179 -1.47 1.10 -7.95
N PHE A 180 -0.92 2.28 -8.11
CA PHE A 180 -0.31 3.02 -7.00
C PHE A 180 -1.11 4.29 -6.72
N SER A 181 -1.63 4.40 -5.51
CA SER A 181 -2.34 5.57 -5.01
C SER A 181 -1.46 6.35 -4.04
N GLY A 182 -0.97 7.50 -4.46
CA GLY A 182 -0.25 8.46 -3.62
C GLY A 182 -1.23 9.36 -2.87
N VAL A 183 -1.35 9.19 -1.55
CA VAL A 183 -2.30 9.90 -0.71
C VAL A 183 -1.57 10.83 0.24
N GLY A 184 -1.61 12.14 -0.03
CA GLY A 184 -1.04 13.16 0.83
C GLY A 184 0.49 13.11 0.95
N GLU A 185 1.18 12.49 0.00
CA GLU A 185 2.63 12.44 -0.04
C GLU A 185 3.24 13.66 -0.72
N ARG A 186 4.54 13.85 -0.59
CA ARG A 186 5.23 14.99 -1.20
C ARG A 186 5.30 14.84 -2.70
N THR A 187 5.04 15.91 -3.43
CA THR A 187 5.10 15.93 -4.90
C THR A 187 6.46 15.46 -5.43
N ARG A 188 7.54 15.82 -4.76
CA ARG A 188 8.89 15.38 -5.13
C ARG A 188 9.03 13.86 -5.05
N GLU A 189 8.59 13.25 -3.96
CA GLU A 189 8.67 11.80 -3.76
C GLU A 189 7.84 11.05 -4.80
N GLY A 190 6.66 11.55 -5.14
CA GLY A 190 5.84 11.00 -6.22
C GLY A 190 6.50 11.08 -7.60
N ASN A 191 7.19 12.17 -7.89
CA ASN A 191 7.93 12.33 -9.14
C ASN A 191 9.17 11.43 -9.19
N ASP A 192 9.91 11.33 -8.08
CA ASP A 192 11.07 10.45 -7.98
C ASP A 192 10.65 8.98 -8.20
N LEU A 193 9.57 8.53 -7.56
CA LEU A 193 9.00 7.20 -7.75
C LEU A 193 8.63 6.92 -9.21
N TYR A 194 7.97 7.87 -9.86
CA TYR A 194 7.61 7.75 -11.28
C TYR A 194 8.84 7.58 -12.18
N ASN A 195 9.88 8.37 -11.94
CA ASN A 195 11.12 8.28 -12.71
C ASN A 195 11.86 6.95 -12.46
N GLU A 196 11.89 6.48 -11.22
CA GLU A 196 12.46 5.18 -10.87
C GLU A 196 11.69 4.02 -11.53
N MET A 197 10.36 4.08 -11.54
CA MET A 197 9.51 3.11 -12.26
C MET A 197 9.76 3.11 -13.77
N LYS A 198 10.02 4.28 -14.37
CA LYS A 198 10.41 4.37 -15.80
C LYS A 198 11.77 3.72 -16.05
N GLN A 199 12.74 3.99 -15.20
CA GLN A 199 14.10 3.46 -15.35
C GLN A 199 14.16 1.94 -15.18
N SER A 200 13.37 1.40 -14.27
CA SER A 200 13.28 -0.05 -14.04
C SER A 200 12.34 -0.77 -15.04
N GLY A 201 11.51 -0.02 -15.77
CA GLY A 201 10.57 -0.56 -16.75
C GLY A 201 9.26 -1.07 -16.15
N VAL A 202 9.06 -1.00 -14.84
CA VAL A 202 7.82 -1.47 -14.18
C VAL A 202 6.62 -0.57 -14.44
N ILE A 203 6.83 0.65 -14.90
CA ILE A 203 5.78 1.63 -15.19
C ILE A 203 4.73 1.11 -16.20
N ASN A 204 5.14 0.29 -17.15
CA ASN A 204 4.26 -0.22 -18.21
C ASN A 204 3.11 -1.09 -17.69
N ASN A 205 3.24 -1.65 -16.50
CA ASN A 205 2.24 -2.49 -15.83
C ASN A 205 1.60 -1.80 -14.63
N THR A 206 1.78 -0.47 -14.50
CA THR A 206 1.35 0.28 -13.33
C THR A 206 0.56 1.53 -13.74
N ALA A 207 -0.61 1.72 -13.13
CA ALA A 207 -1.34 2.98 -13.16
C ALA A 207 -1.06 3.76 -11.87
N LEU A 208 -0.82 5.07 -11.97
CA LEU A 208 -0.56 5.94 -10.82
C LEU A 208 -1.67 6.97 -10.67
N VAL A 209 -2.11 7.17 -9.43
CA VAL A 209 -3.12 8.18 -9.08
C VAL A 209 -2.61 8.97 -7.89
N TYR A 210 -2.46 10.26 -8.03
CA TYR A 210 -1.88 11.12 -7.00
C TYR A 210 -2.87 12.17 -6.48
N GLY A 211 -3.00 12.23 -5.16
CA GLY A 211 -3.58 13.34 -4.42
C GLY A 211 -2.54 13.83 -3.41
N GLN A 212 -1.73 14.80 -3.83
CA GLN A 212 -0.51 15.19 -3.15
C GLN A 212 -0.76 16.02 -1.88
N MET A 213 0.29 16.24 -1.07
CA MET A 213 0.24 16.96 0.19
C MET A 213 -0.27 18.41 0.04
N ASN A 214 0.00 19.04 -1.08
CA ASN A 214 -0.42 20.42 -1.40
C ASN A 214 -1.86 20.54 -1.90
N GLU A 215 -2.52 19.42 -2.19
CA GLU A 215 -3.91 19.42 -2.63
C GLU A 215 -4.87 19.51 -1.44
N PRO A 216 -6.09 20.05 -1.64
CA PRO A 216 -7.07 20.19 -0.57
C PRO A 216 -7.50 18.83 -0.01
N PRO A 217 -8.09 18.81 1.20
CA PRO A 217 -8.49 17.56 1.86
C PRO A 217 -9.48 16.73 1.04
N GLY A 218 -10.34 17.34 0.23
CA GLY A 218 -11.25 16.61 -0.64
C GLY A 218 -10.53 15.69 -1.62
N ALA A 219 -9.49 16.17 -2.28
CA ALA A 219 -8.66 15.36 -3.18
C ALA A 219 -7.97 14.23 -2.44
N ARG A 220 -7.36 14.51 -1.29
CA ARG A 220 -6.67 13.51 -0.46
C ARG A 220 -7.61 12.45 0.12
N MET A 221 -8.88 12.80 0.41
CA MET A 221 -9.90 11.85 0.87
C MET A 221 -10.36 10.88 -0.21
N ARG A 222 -10.29 11.27 -1.48
CA ARG A 222 -10.92 10.53 -2.59
C ARG A 222 -9.92 9.83 -3.51
N VAL A 223 -8.67 10.25 -3.52
CA VAL A 223 -7.66 9.67 -4.42
C VAL A 223 -7.44 8.18 -4.21
N ALA A 224 -7.52 7.67 -2.98
CA ALA A 224 -7.44 6.24 -2.69
C ALA A 224 -8.61 5.48 -3.33
N LEU A 225 -9.81 6.06 -3.33
CA LEU A 225 -10.99 5.50 -4.00
C LEU A 225 -10.82 5.50 -5.53
N SER A 226 -10.20 6.55 -6.09
CA SER A 226 -9.90 6.64 -7.52
C SER A 226 -8.98 5.50 -7.96
N GLY A 227 -7.89 5.28 -7.23
CA GLY A 227 -6.97 4.17 -7.50
C GLY A 227 -7.60 2.80 -7.30
N LEU A 228 -8.36 2.62 -6.24
CA LEU A 228 -9.09 1.38 -5.98
C LEU A 228 -10.08 1.05 -7.11
N THR A 229 -10.78 2.06 -7.63
CA THR A 229 -11.71 1.88 -8.75
C THR A 229 -11.00 1.40 -10.01
N MET A 230 -9.81 1.93 -10.32
CA MET A 230 -8.99 1.43 -11.42
C MET A 230 -8.57 -0.03 -11.20
N ALA A 231 -8.18 -0.38 -9.98
CA ALA A 231 -7.84 -1.76 -9.62
C ALA A 231 -9.03 -2.71 -9.75
N GLU A 232 -10.21 -2.28 -9.34
CA GLU A 232 -11.46 -3.08 -9.43
C GLU A 232 -11.82 -3.43 -10.87
N TYR A 233 -11.56 -2.54 -11.84
CA TYR A 233 -11.79 -2.86 -13.25
C TYR A 233 -10.95 -4.07 -13.70
N PHE A 234 -9.67 -4.09 -13.37
CA PHE A 234 -8.78 -5.20 -13.72
C PHE A 234 -9.19 -6.50 -13.05
N ARG A 235 -9.63 -6.44 -11.78
CA ARG A 235 -10.15 -7.61 -11.05
C ARG A 235 -11.47 -8.10 -11.65
N ASP A 236 -12.47 -7.21 -11.80
CA ASP A 236 -13.86 -7.59 -12.06
C ASP A 236 -14.15 -7.81 -13.54
N THR A 237 -13.49 -7.07 -14.44
CA THR A 237 -13.69 -7.14 -15.89
C THR A 237 -12.66 -8.04 -16.57
N LEU A 238 -11.38 -7.89 -16.20
CA LEU A 238 -10.30 -8.65 -16.85
C LEU A 238 -9.88 -9.91 -16.07
N GLY A 239 -10.44 -10.14 -14.89
CA GLY A 239 -10.18 -11.34 -14.10
C GLY A 239 -8.72 -11.46 -13.64
N GLN A 240 -8.04 -10.34 -13.42
CA GLN A 240 -6.64 -10.31 -13.06
C GLN A 240 -6.40 -10.24 -11.56
N ASP A 241 -5.21 -10.64 -11.16
CA ASP A 241 -4.67 -10.39 -9.83
C ASP A 241 -3.98 -9.04 -9.83
N VAL A 242 -4.49 -8.12 -9.02
CA VAL A 242 -4.05 -6.72 -8.97
C VAL A 242 -3.35 -6.45 -7.66
N LEU A 243 -2.23 -5.74 -7.73
CA LEU A 243 -1.54 -5.20 -6.57
C LEU A 243 -1.91 -3.72 -6.42
N LEU A 244 -2.52 -3.36 -5.31
CA LEU A 244 -2.89 -1.98 -4.98
C LEU A 244 -2.00 -1.44 -3.88
N PHE A 245 -1.24 -0.39 -4.19
CA PHE A 245 -0.46 0.35 -3.21
C PHE A 245 -1.19 1.60 -2.78
N ILE A 246 -1.26 1.86 -1.48
CA ILE A 246 -1.79 3.09 -0.90
C ILE A 246 -0.71 3.69 -0.01
N ASP A 247 -0.14 4.79 -0.43
CA ASP A 247 0.89 5.50 0.32
C ASP A 247 0.47 6.98 0.50
N ASN A 248 -0.04 7.38 1.62
CA ASN A 248 -0.12 6.73 2.91
C ASN A 248 -1.59 6.63 3.39
N ILE A 249 -2.02 5.51 3.90
CA ILE A 249 -3.43 5.32 4.35
C ILE A 249 -3.80 6.26 5.52
N PHE A 250 -2.86 6.65 6.37
CA PHE A 250 -3.09 7.62 7.43
C PHE A 250 -3.56 8.97 6.88
N ARG A 251 -3.03 9.40 5.72
CA ARG A 251 -3.41 10.67 5.10
C ARG A 251 -4.86 10.68 4.60
N PHE A 252 -5.38 9.52 4.23
CA PHE A 252 -6.81 9.35 3.93
C PHE A 252 -7.69 9.71 5.13
N THR A 253 -7.38 9.19 6.32
CA THR A 253 -8.13 9.49 7.55
C THR A 253 -7.91 10.93 8.02
N GLN A 254 -6.70 11.43 7.93
CA GLN A 254 -6.35 12.80 8.30
C GLN A 254 -7.14 13.82 7.45
N ALA A 255 -7.23 13.62 6.15
CA ALA A 255 -8.01 14.50 5.27
C ALA A 255 -9.50 14.55 5.67
N GLY A 256 -10.07 13.42 6.07
CA GLY A 256 -11.43 13.34 6.62
C GLY A 256 -11.59 14.17 7.90
N SER A 257 -10.60 14.16 8.78
CA SER A 257 -10.64 14.94 10.02
C SER A 257 -10.58 16.45 9.75
N GLU A 258 -9.82 16.88 8.76
CA GLU A 258 -9.68 18.30 8.39
C GLU A 258 -11.01 18.94 7.97
N VAL A 259 -11.90 18.21 7.32
CA VAL A 259 -13.21 18.72 6.88
C VAL A 259 -14.34 18.46 7.86
N SER A 260 -14.18 17.55 8.80
CA SER A 260 -15.26 17.06 9.67
C SER A 260 -15.95 18.16 10.44
N ALA A 261 -15.19 19.09 11.06
CA ALA A 261 -15.75 20.22 11.78
C ALA A 261 -16.50 21.19 10.87
N LEU A 262 -16.02 21.42 9.65
CA LEU A 262 -16.67 22.27 8.66
C LEU A 262 -17.97 21.66 8.13
N LEU A 263 -18.09 20.34 8.18
CA LEU A 263 -19.34 19.63 7.89
C LEU A 263 -20.34 19.65 9.06
N GLY A 264 -19.96 20.26 10.20
CA GLY A 264 -20.81 20.34 11.38
C GLY A 264 -20.85 19.06 12.22
N ARG A 265 -19.88 18.18 12.08
CA ARG A 265 -19.77 16.94 12.86
C ARG A 265 -19.03 17.21 14.16
N MET A 266 -19.53 16.66 15.26
CA MET A 266 -18.82 16.71 16.54
C MET A 266 -17.58 15.81 16.47
N PRO A 267 -16.41 16.28 16.92
CA PRO A 267 -15.19 15.46 16.92
C PRO A 267 -15.33 14.29 17.90
N SER A 268 -14.74 13.16 17.51
CA SER A 268 -14.56 11.99 18.36
C SER A 268 -13.23 12.07 19.12
N ALA A 269 -12.75 10.94 19.66
CA ALA A 269 -11.50 10.87 20.38
C ALA A 269 -10.34 11.47 19.58
N VAL A 270 -9.47 12.24 20.25
CA VAL A 270 -8.27 12.89 19.68
C VAL A 270 -8.58 13.84 18.51
N GLY A 271 -9.82 14.27 18.35
CA GLY A 271 -10.24 15.21 17.30
C GLY A 271 -10.54 14.59 15.94
N TYR A 272 -10.56 13.26 15.82
CA TYR A 272 -10.94 12.58 14.59
C TYR A 272 -12.43 12.68 14.29
N GLN A 273 -12.80 12.48 13.02
CA GLN A 273 -14.19 12.40 12.58
C GLN A 273 -14.93 11.22 13.25
N PRO A 274 -16.23 11.39 13.60
CA PRO A 274 -17.01 10.30 14.17
C PRO A 274 -17.27 9.16 13.15
N THR A 275 -17.07 9.42 11.86
CA THR A 275 -17.25 8.49 10.74
C THR A 275 -15.95 7.74 10.37
N LEU A 276 -14.88 7.86 11.15
CA LEU A 276 -13.57 7.27 10.86
C LEU A 276 -13.65 5.77 10.53
N ALA A 277 -14.28 4.98 11.39
CA ALA A 277 -14.39 3.55 11.21
C ALA A 277 -15.24 3.18 9.98
N THR A 278 -16.30 3.93 9.71
CA THR A 278 -17.19 3.71 8.57
C THR A 278 -16.51 4.04 7.25
N GLU A 279 -15.77 5.15 7.19
CA GLU A 279 -15.01 5.57 6.02
C GLU A 279 -13.89 4.58 5.70
N MET A 280 -13.14 4.15 6.71
CA MET A 280 -12.09 3.14 6.57
C MET A 280 -12.68 1.80 6.13
N GLY A 281 -13.76 1.35 6.76
CA GLY A 281 -14.45 0.10 6.41
C GLY A 281 -14.97 0.11 4.97
N ALA A 282 -15.57 1.20 4.51
CA ALA A 282 -16.06 1.33 3.15
C ALA A 282 -14.94 1.21 2.09
N LEU A 283 -13.74 1.71 2.39
CA LEU A 283 -12.56 1.54 1.54
C LEU A 283 -12.05 0.09 1.59
N GLN A 284 -11.82 -0.43 2.79
CA GLN A 284 -11.14 -1.71 3.02
C GLN A 284 -11.95 -2.93 2.54
N GLU A 285 -13.26 -2.91 2.69
CA GLU A 285 -14.12 -4.03 2.28
C GLU A 285 -14.21 -4.23 0.76
N ARG A 286 -13.86 -3.22 -0.02
CA ARG A 286 -13.73 -3.34 -1.48
C ARG A 286 -12.46 -4.09 -1.91
N ILE A 287 -11.46 -4.11 -1.05
CA ILE A 287 -10.15 -4.75 -1.28
C ILE A 287 -10.27 -6.22 -0.88
N THR A 288 -10.48 -7.10 -1.84
CA THR A 288 -10.68 -8.53 -1.57
C THR A 288 -10.47 -9.38 -2.82
N SER A 289 -10.39 -10.69 -2.63
CA SER A 289 -10.47 -11.69 -3.69
C SER A 289 -11.92 -11.99 -4.05
N THR A 290 -12.20 -12.04 -5.34
CA THR A 290 -13.46 -12.53 -5.88
C THR A 290 -13.24 -13.81 -6.69
N LYS A 291 -14.32 -14.46 -7.11
CA LYS A 291 -14.25 -15.63 -8.00
C LYS A 291 -13.62 -15.33 -9.37
N LYS A 292 -13.52 -14.06 -9.75
CA LYS A 292 -12.95 -13.61 -11.02
C LYS A 292 -11.47 -13.25 -10.94
N GLY A 293 -11.08 -12.55 -9.88
CA GLY A 293 -9.73 -12.05 -9.69
C GLY A 293 -9.53 -11.53 -8.27
N SER A 294 -8.38 -10.92 -8.00
CA SER A 294 -8.07 -10.42 -6.66
C SER A 294 -7.49 -9.02 -6.68
N ILE A 295 -7.70 -8.28 -5.57
CA ILE A 295 -6.93 -7.09 -5.24
C ILE A 295 -6.22 -7.38 -3.92
N THR A 296 -4.89 -7.42 -3.95
CA THR A 296 -4.04 -7.49 -2.77
C THR A 296 -3.50 -6.09 -2.52
N SER A 297 -3.72 -5.54 -1.33
CA SER A 297 -3.26 -4.18 -1.03
C SER A 297 -2.04 -4.16 -0.12
N ILE A 298 -1.12 -3.26 -0.43
CA ILE A 298 0.00 -2.90 0.43
C ILE A 298 -0.18 -1.43 0.79
N GLN A 299 -0.42 -1.19 2.07
CA GLN A 299 -0.78 0.11 2.61
C GLN A 299 0.34 0.60 3.51
N ALA A 300 1.02 1.67 3.11
CA ALA A 300 1.96 2.33 4.00
C ALA A 300 1.19 2.98 5.15
N VAL A 301 1.60 2.70 6.37
CA VAL A 301 0.95 3.20 7.58
C VAL A 301 1.91 4.09 8.34
N TYR A 302 1.51 5.34 8.53
CA TYR A 302 2.18 6.26 9.43
C TYR A 302 1.52 6.17 10.81
N VAL A 303 2.33 6.06 11.84
CA VAL A 303 1.87 6.01 13.23
C VAL A 303 2.28 7.31 13.92
N PRO A 304 1.34 8.23 14.24
CA PRO A 304 1.67 9.49 14.91
C PRO A 304 2.33 9.24 16.26
N ALA A 305 3.48 9.87 16.49
CA ALA A 305 4.25 9.76 17.73
C ALA A 305 4.58 8.31 18.18
N ASP A 306 4.60 7.37 17.22
CA ASP A 306 4.76 5.93 17.47
C ASP A 306 3.69 5.34 18.43
N ASP A 307 2.54 6.00 18.52
CA ASP A 307 1.42 5.59 19.36
C ASP A 307 0.44 4.70 18.57
N LEU A 308 0.56 3.40 18.74
CA LEU A 308 -0.32 2.39 18.11
C LEU A 308 -1.76 2.44 18.62
N THR A 309 -2.03 3.17 19.72
CA THR A 309 -3.38 3.34 20.28
C THR A 309 -4.12 4.54 19.68
N ASP A 310 -3.45 5.37 18.88
CA ASP A 310 -4.10 6.43 18.13
C ASP A 310 -5.23 5.86 17.26
N PRO A 311 -6.42 6.50 17.25
CA PRO A 311 -7.60 5.95 16.55
C PRO A 311 -7.40 5.66 15.06
N ALA A 312 -6.58 6.42 14.34
CA ALA A 312 -6.38 6.21 12.91
C ALA A 312 -5.57 4.93 12.60
N PRO A 313 -4.35 4.72 13.14
CA PRO A 313 -3.66 3.45 12.98
C PRO A 313 -4.43 2.28 13.60
N ALA A 314 -5.04 2.44 14.78
CA ALA A 314 -5.79 1.37 15.43
C ALA A 314 -6.97 0.87 14.55
N THR A 315 -7.70 1.78 13.91
CA THR A 315 -8.76 1.42 12.97
C THR A 315 -8.22 0.72 11.73
N THR A 316 -7.07 1.17 11.21
CA THR A 316 -6.40 0.53 10.07
C THR A 316 -5.96 -0.89 10.41
N PHE A 317 -5.32 -1.09 11.57
CA PHE A 317 -4.85 -2.40 12.02
C PHE A 317 -5.95 -3.46 12.09
N ALA A 318 -7.17 -3.06 12.45
CA ALA A 318 -8.30 -3.98 12.51
C ALA A 318 -8.61 -4.67 11.17
N HIS A 319 -8.24 -4.04 10.05
CA HIS A 319 -8.45 -4.55 8.70
C HIS A 319 -7.25 -5.32 8.12
N LEU A 320 -6.06 -5.21 8.72
CA LEU A 320 -4.85 -5.82 8.15
C LEU A 320 -4.77 -7.32 8.38
N ASP A 321 -4.36 -8.04 7.34
CA ASP A 321 -4.12 -9.49 7.36
C ASP A 321 -2.66 -9.82 7.65
N ALA A 322 -1.74 -8.95 7.24
CA ALA A 322 -0.31 -9.08 7.50
C ALA A 322 0.32 -7.71 7.75
N THR A 323 1.45 -7.73 8.43
CA THR A 323 2.24 -6.54 8.75
C THR A 323 3.69 -6.79 8.39
N THR A 324 4.25 -5.94 7.56
CA THR A 324 5.67 -5.94 7.19
C THR A 324 6.34 -4.71 7.80
N VAL A 325 7.28 -4.92 8.69
CA VAL A 325 8.01 -3.85 9.39
C VAL A 325 9.41 -3.73 8.82
N LEU A 326 9.75 -2.57 8.29
CA LEU A 326 11.11 -2.24 7.84
C LEU A 326 11.84 -1.51 8.96
N ALA A 327 12.96 -2.09 9.41
CA ALA A 327 13.71 -1.61 10.56
C ALA A 327 15.03 -0.94 10.17
N ARG A 328 15.28 0.26 10.72
CA ARG A 328 16.55 0.96 10.50
C ARG A 328 17.75 0.20 11.09
N SER A 329 17.55 -0.51 12.19
CA SER A 329 18.57 -1.35 12.81
C SER A 329 19.08 -2.45 11.88
N ILE A 330 18.21 -3.01 11.05
CA ILE A 330 18.55 -4.02 10.05
C ILE A 330 19.20 -3.37 8.82
N ALA A 331 18.65 -2.25 8.35
CA ALA A 331 19.25 -1.48 7.26
C ALA A 331 20.67 -1.02 7.57
N SER A 332 20.95 -0.61 8.80
CA SER A 332 22.30 -0.19 9.24
C SER A 332 23.33 -1.31 9.24
N GLN A 333 22.88 -2.57 9.29
CA GLN A 333 23.74 -3.75 9.14
C GLN A 333 23.99 -4.13 7.67
N GLY A 334 23.44 -3.36 6.72
CA GLY A 334 23.56 -3.65 5.28
C GLY A 334 22.71 -4.83 4.82
N ILE A 335 21.69 -5.23 5.59
CA ILE A 335 20.76 -6.31 5.25
C ILE A 335 19.54 -5.70 4.55
N TYR A 336 19.32 -6.05 3.29
CA TYR A 336 18.20 -5.61 2.46
C TYR A 336 17.53 -6.80 1.77
N PRO A 337 16.17 -6.85 1.72
CA PRO A 337 15.25 -5.87 2.31
C PRO A 337 15.36 -5.84 3.83
N ALA A 338 15.23 -4.64 4.42
CA ALA A 338 15.40 -4.44 5.85
C ALA A 338 14.15 -4.83 6.67
N VAL A 339 13.51 -5.92 6.31
CA VAL A 339 12.32 -6.44 6.99
C VAL A 339 12.70 -7.06 8.32
N ASP A 340 12.05 -6.61 9.38
CA ASP A 340 12.24 -7.17 10.73
C ASP A 340 11.45 -8.49 10.86
N PRO A 341 12.13 -9.63 11.00
CA PRO A 341 11.48 -10.92 11.06
C PRO A 341 10.76 -11.20 12.39
N LEU A 342 11.06 -10.43 13.45
CA LEU A 342 10.44 -10.58 14.76
C LEU A 342 9.21 -9.68 14.94
N GLU A 343 9.23 -8.48 14.32
CA GLU A 343 8.12 -7.53 14.39
C GLU A 343 7.09 -7.72 13.27
N SER A 344 7.45 -8.39 12.19
CA SER A 344 6.55 -8.67 11.06
C SER A 344 5.68 -9.89 11.35
N THR A 345 4.40 -9.80 10.97
CA THR A 345 3.40 -10.85 11.28
C THR A 345 2.48 -11.12 10.10
N SER A 346 1.85 -12.29 10.08
CA SER A 346 0.80 -12.64 9.15
C SER A 346 -0.23 -13.57 9.79
N ARG A 347 -1.52 -13.29 9.53
CA ARG A 347 -2.62 -14.14 10.01
C ARG A 347 -2.65 -15.49 9.32
N ILE A 348 -2.14 -15.59 8.09
CA ILE A 348 -2.12 -16.85 7.35
C ILE A 348 -0.93 -17.76 7.72
N LEU A 349 0.00 -17.29 8.55
CA LEU A 349 1.10 -18.12 9.03
C LEU A 349 0.59 -19.11 10.09
N SER A 350 -0.14 -20.12 9.64
CA SER A 350 -0.68 -21.21 10.44
C SER A 350 -0.50 -22.53 9.70
N PRO A 351 -0.36 -23.68 10.40
CA PRO A 351 -0.15 -24.98 9.76
C PRO A 351 -1.24 -25.34 8.75
N GLU A 352 -2.48 -24.91 9.01
CA GLU A 352 -3.65 -25.21 8.16
C GLU A 352 -3.59 -24.53 6.79
N ILE A 353 -2.91 -23.38 6.69
CA ILE A 353 -2.85 -22.57 5.46
C ILE A 353 -1.53 -22.77 4.75
N VAL A 354 -0.40 -22.58 5.47
CA VAL A 354 0.93 -22.64 4.86
C VAL A 354 1.55 -24.03 4.86
N GLY A 355 0.99 -24.97 5.63
CA GLY A 355 1.52 -26.30 5.85
C GLY A 355 2.47 -26.38 7.05
N GLU A 356 2.62 -27.60 7.60
CA GLU A 356 3.40 -27.89 8.79
C GLU A 356 4.88 -27.49 8.64
N GLU A 357 5.49 -27.80 7.50
CA GLU A 357 6.91 -27.54 7.26
C GLU A 357 7.23 -26.06 7.22
N HIS A 358 6.47 -25.29 6.46
CA HIS A 358 6.63 -23.82 6.38
C HIS A 358 6.47 -23.19 7.76
N TYR A 359 5.40 -23.54 8.46
CA TYR A 359 5.12 -23.02 9.81
C TYR A 359 6.26 -23.34 10.78
N TYR A 360 6.72 -24.58 10.79
CA TYR A 360 7.84 -25.01 11.65
C TYR A 360 9.10 -24.22 11.37
N VAL A 361 9.51 -24.11 10.10
CA VAL A 361 10.72 -23.38 9.70
C VAL A 361 10.63 -21.90 10.06
N ALA A 362 9.50 -21.24 9.81
CA ALA A 362 9.29 -19.86 10.17
C ALA A 362 9.39 -19.62 11.68
N LYS A 363 8.75 -20.46 12.48
CA LYS A 363 8.79 -20.35 13.94
C LYS A 363 10.17 -20.63 14.52
N GLU A 364 10.88 -21.59 13.95
CA GLU A 364 12.23 -21.91 14.38
C GLU A 364 13.24 -20.81 14.03
N VAL A 365 13.10 -20.19 12.85
CA VAL A 365 13.87 -18.99 12.48
C VAL A 365 13.63 -17.86 13.48
N GLN A 366 12.37 -17.58 13.81
CA GLN A 366 12.03 -16.55 14.79
C GLN A 366 12.59 -16.87 16.17
N ARG A 367 12.51 -18.13 16.62
CA ARG A 367 13.06 -18.59 17.91
C ARG A 367 14.58 -18.39 17.99
N ILE A 368 15.30 -18.76 16.94
CA ILE A 368 16.76 -18.61 16.87
C ILE A 368 17.15 -17.14 16.91
N LEU A 369 16.48 -16.30 16.13
CA LEU A 369 16.76 -14.86 16.09
C LEU A 369 16.41 -14.17 17.41
N GLN A 370 15.31 -14.56 18.06
CA GLN A 370 14.94 -14.04 19.37
C GLN A 370 16.00 -14.41 20.42
N ARG A 371 16.43 -15.67 20.46
CA ARG A 371 17.47 -16.11 21.38
C ARG A 371 18.80 -15.42 21.11
N TYR A 372 19.12 -15.18 19.84
CA TYR A 372 20.31 -14.44 19.48
C TYR A 372 20.27 -13.00 20.02
N ASN A 373 19.14 -12.31 19.93
CA ASN A 373 18.98 -10.97 20.48
C ASN A 373 19.19 -10.94 22.01
N GLU A 374 18.69 -11.95 22.72
CA GLU A 374 18.92 -12.09 24.17
C GLU A 374 20.40 -12.30 24.51
N LEU A 375 21.15 -13.01 23.68
CA LEU A 375 22.57 -13.26 23.88
C LEU A 375 23.45 -12.08 23.50
N MET A 376 22.96 -11.12 22.69
CA MET A 376 23.77 -9.98 22.24
C MET A 376 24.29 -9.12 23.37
N ASP A 377 23.49 -8.89 24.42
CA ASP A 377 23.92 -8.13 25.59
C ASP A 377 25.05 -8.86 26.35
N ILE A 378 24.95 -10.18 26.46
CA ILE A 378 25.97 -11.03 27.08
C ILE A 378 27.25 -10.99 26.25
N ILE A 379 27.15 -11.13 24.92
CA ILE A 379 28.27 -11.07 24.00
C ILE A 379 29.00 -9.71 24.07
N ALA A 380 28.22 -8.61 24.15
CA ALA A 380 28.78 -7.27 24.22
C ALA A 380 29.56 -7.00 25.50
N ILE A 381 29.15 -7.60 26.63
CA ILE A 381 29.78 -7.38 27.96
C ILE A 381 30.89 -8.39 28.23
N MET A 382 30.66 -9.66 27.96
CA MET A 382 31.51 -10.77 28.37
C MET A 382 32.30 -11.42 27.23
N GLY A 383 31.91 -11.15 25.97
CA GLY A 383 32.50 -11.76 24.79
C GLY A 383 31.90 -13.14 24.43
N MET A 384 32.25 -13.63 23.24
CA MET A 384 31.76 -14.90 22.71
C MET A 384 32.26 -16.13 23.51
N ASP A 385 33.41 -16.02 24.12
CA ASP A 385 34.08 -17.16 24.76
C ASP A 385 33.32 -17.66 26.00
N GLU A 386 32.57 -16.77 26.65
CA GLU A 386 31.77 -17.09 27.83
C GLU A 386 30.45 -17.80 27.53
N LEU A 387 30.07 -17.92 26.27
CA LEU A 387 28.87 -18.65 25.86
C LEU A 387 29.08 -20.16 25.94
N SER A 388 28.00 -20.89 26.22
CA SER A 388 27.97 -22.36 26.08
C SER A 388 28.21 -22.75 24.61
N ASP A 389 28.66 -23.97 24.37
CA ASP A 389 28.87 -24.46 23.00
C ASP A 389 27.57 -24.47 22.19
N ASP A 390 26.43 -24.77 22.82
CA ASP A 390 25.11 -24.72 22.19
C ASP A 390 24.73 -23.28 21.80
N ASP A 391 24.99 -22.29 22.66
CA ASP A 391 24.72 -20.88 22.36
C ASP A 391 25.68 -20.35 21.27
N LYS A 392 26.96 -20.77 21.23
CA LYS A 392 27.90 -20.46 20.16
C LYS A 392 27.40 -20.96 18.80
N LEU A 393 26.91 -22.21 18.78
CA LEU A 393 26.35 -22.80 17.58
C LEU A 393 25.10 -22.06 17.13
N LEU A 394 24.20 -21.71 18.06
CA LEU A 394 22.99 -20.94 17.79
C LEU A 394 23.34 -19.55 17.22
N VAL A 395 24.30 -18.85 17.79
CA VAL A 395 24.76 -17.55 17.30
C VAL A 395 25.30 -17.66 15.86
N GLY A 396 26.08 -18.70 15.55
CA GLY A 396 26.58 -18.96 14.21
C GLY A 396 25.45 -19.15 13.20
N ARG A 397 24.44 -19.95 13.55
CA ARG A 397 23.24 -20.16 12.71
C ARG A 397 22.40 -18.88 12.59
N ALA A 398 22.19 -18.15 13.67
CA ALA A 398 21.45 -16.89 13.66
C ALA A 398 22.04 -15.86 12.72
N ARG A 399 23.37 -15.71 12.72
CA ARG A 399 24.07 -14.79 11.82
C ARG A 399 23.94 -15.20 10.35
N LYS A 400 23.99 -16.49 10.06
CA LYS A 400 23.72 -17.03 8.71
C LYS A 400 22.29 -16.78 8.28
N ILE A 401 21.31 -16.99 9.17
CA ILE A 401 19.88 -16.70 8.95
C ILE A 401 19.69 -15.22 8.63
N GLN A 402 20.24 -14.31 9.43
CA GLN A 402 20.12 -12.87 9.19
C GLN A 402 20.62 -12.48 7.80
N ARG A 403 21.78 -12.99 7.39
CA ARG A 403 22.35 -12.72 6.07
C ARG A 403 21.56 -13.38 4.94
N PHE A 404 21.05 -14.57 5.16
CA PHE A 404 20.24 -15.30 4.17
C PHE A 404 18.85 -14.69 3.99
N LEU A 405 18.34 -13.91 4.96
CA LEU A 405 17.14 -13.09 4.80
C LEU A 405 17.35 -11.95 3.81
N SER A 406 18.58 -11.53 3.54
CA SER A 406 18.90 -10.57 2.48
C SER A 406 18.71 -11.19 1.10
N GLN A 407 18.39 -10.35 0.12
CA GLN A 407 18.15 -10.79 -1.25
C GLN A 407 18.45 -9.66 -2.22
N PRO A 408 19.14 -9.90 -3.33
CA PRO A 408 19.31 -8.91 -4.37
C PRO A 408 18.00 -8.73 -5.15
N PHE A 409 17.66 -7.49 -5.47
CA PHE A 409 16.48 -7.13 -6.21
C PHE A 409 16.77 -6.74 -7.65
N ASP A 410 15.91 -7.14 -8.59
CA ASP A 410 16.02 -6.79 -10.00
C ASP A 410 16.03 -5.28 -10.22
N VAL A 411 15.16 -4.56 -9.50
CA VAL A 411 15.06 -3.10 -9.61
C VAL A 411 16.28 -2.36 -9.10
N SER A 412 17.11 -3.02 -8.29
CA SER A 412 18.36 -2.46 -7.74
C SER A 412 19.61 -2.87 -8.52
N GLU A 413 19.53 -3.73 -9.52
CA GLU A 413 20.69 -4.28 -10.25
C GLU A 413 21.58 -3.19 -10.82
N LYS A 414 21.00 -2.14 -11.39
CA LYS A 414 21.75 -1.01 -11.99
C LYS A 414 22.59 -0.23 -10.96
N PHE A 415 22.20 -0.24 -9.69
CA PHE A 415 22.88 0.48 -8.61
C PHE A 415 23.86 -0.40 -7.84
N THR A 416 23.52 -1.67 -7.65
CA THR A 416 24.30 -2.60 -6.85
C THR A 416 25.28 -3.43 -7.67
N GLY A 417 25.04 -3.57 -8.97
CA GLY A 417 25.80 -4.47 -9.86
C GLY A 417 25.55 -5.96 -9.57
N ILE A 418 24.57 -6.28 -8.72
CA ILE A 418 24.22 -7.66 -8.37
C ILE A 418 22.91 -8.00 -9.08
N GLN A 419 22.90 -9.09 -9.84
CA GLN A 419 21.70 -9.58 -10.50
C GLN A 419 20.61 -9.92 -9.50
N GLY A 420 19.41 -9.40 -9.72
CA GLY A 420 18.25 -9.68 -8.90
C GLY A 420 17.83 -11.15 -8.95
N LYS A 421 17.16 -11.59 -7.89
CA LYS A 421 16.72 -12.99 -7.72
C LYS A 421 15.27 -13.03 -7.24
N TYR A 422 14.45 -13.75 -7.99
CA TYR A 422 13.15 -14.22 -7.52
C TYR A 422 13.34 -15.60 -6.89
N VAL A 423 12.93 -15.78 -5.65
CA VAL A 423 13.10 -17.05 -4.94
C VAL A 423 11.74 -17.69 -4.69
N PRO A 424 11.44 -18.83 -5.32
CA PRO A 424 10.21 -19.58 -5.04
C PRO A 424 10.11 -19.97 -3.56
N ILE A 425 8.90 -19.97 -3.03
CA ILE A 425 8.66 -20.24 -1.61
C ILE A 425 9.22 -21.59 -1.16
N ALA A 426 9.14 -22.61 -2.02
CA ALA A 426 9.68 -23.94 -1.72
C ALA A 426 11.20 -23.89 -1.50
N GLU A 427 11.94 -23.12 -2.31
CA GLU A 427 13.37 -22.92 -2.17
C GLU A 427 13.73 -22.11 -0.92
N THR A 428 12.90 -21.12 -0.57
CA THR A 428 13.03 -20.37 0.67
C THR A 428 12.90 -21.30 1.90
N ILE A 429 11.86 -22.11 1.96
CA ILE A 429 11.63 -23.06 3.05
C ILE A 429 12.79 -24.06 3.13
N ARG A 430 13.20 -24.64 2.00
CA ARG A 430 14.32 -25.60 1.93
C ARG A 430 15.62 -24.96 2.47
N GLY A 431 15.94 -23.77 2.01
CA GLY A 431 17.19 -23.10 2.39
C GLY A 431 17.28 -22.81 3.88
N PHE A 432 16.23 -22.22 4.46
CA PHE A 432 16.20 -21.95 5.89
C PHE A 432 16.17 -23.23 6.73
N LYS A 433 15.45 -24.25 6.27
CA LYS A 433 15.45 -25.56 6.94
C LYS A 433 16.85 -26.17 7.03
N GLU A 434 17.59 -26.16 5.94
CA GLU A 434 18.97 -26.67 5.91
C GLU A 434 19.92 -25.90 6.84
N ILE A 435 19.75 -24.58 6.97
CA ILE A 435 20.51 -23.77 7.93
C ILE A 435 20.17 -24.15 9.38
N ILE A 436 18.87 -24.28 9.69
CA ILE A 436 18.38 -24.64 11.03
C ILE A 436 18.87 -26.04 11.44
N GLU A 437 18.85 -26.99 10.51
CA GLU A 437 19.31 -28.38 10.73
C GLU A 437 20.83 -28.51 10.80
N GLY A 438 21.56 -27.42 10.54
CA GLY A 438 23.04 -27.39 10.66
C GLY A 438 23.79 -27.96 9.47
N LYS A 439 23.15 -28.20 8.33
CA LYS A 439 23.83 -28.75 7.14
C LYS A 439 24.94 -27.83 6.57
N HIS A 440 24.92 -26.56 6.97
CA HIS A 440 25.85 -25.54 6.49
C HIS A 440 26.60 -24.84 7.63
N ASP A 441 26.77 -25.52 8.77
CA ASP A 441 27.45 -24.93 9.94
C ASP A 441 28.93 -24.65 9.68
N ASP A 442 29.55 -25.38 8.76
CA ASP A 442 30.95 -25.24 8.30
C ASP A 442 31.19 -24.09 7.34
N LEU A 443 30.14 -23.55 6.71
CA LEU A 443 30.27 -22.47 5.74
C LEU A 443 30.42 -21.10 6.41
N PRO A 444 31.19 -20.17 5.80
CA PRO A 444 31.33 -18.81 6.32
C PRO A 444 30.02 -18.02 6.20
N GLU A 445 29.68 -17.25 7.22
CA GLU A 445 28.45 -16.45 7.23
C GLU A 445 28.32 -15.46 6.09
N SER A 446 29.45 -14.95 5.55
CA SER A 446 29.49 -14.03 4.40
C SER A 446 28.94 -14.63 3.11
N ALA A 447 28.96 -15.95 2.98
CA ALA A 447 28.42 -16.64 1.81
C ALA A 447 26.89 -16.52 1.68
N PHE A 448 26.20 -16.27 2.78
CA PHE A 448 24.75 -16.18 2.84
C PHE A 448 24.19 -14.78 2.50
N LEU A 449 25.06 -13.77 2.37
CA LEU A 449 24.64 -12.39 2.12
C LEU A 449 24.36 -12.17 0.62
N PHE A 450 23.17 -11.59 0.32
CA PHE A 450 22.74 -11.25 -1.05
C PHE A 450 22.80 -12.42 -2.03
N VAL A 451 22.24 -13.54 -1.64
CA VAL A 451 22.03 -14.71 -2.49
C VAL A 451 20.54 -15.02 -2.63
N GLY A 452 20.15 -15.71 -3.67
CA GLY A 452 18.79 -16.19 -3.86
C GLY A 452 18.55 -17.50 -3.09
N THR A 453 18.96 -18.62 -3.66
CA THR A 453 18.79 -19.95 -3.07
C THR A 453 19.94 -20.37 -2.17
N ILE A 454 19.74 -21.42 -1.39
CA ILE A 454 20.80 -22.00 -0.55
C ILE A 454 21.96 -22.55 -1.40
N ASP A 455 21.68 -23.05 -2.60
CA ASP A 455 22.70 -23.57 -3.51
C ASP A 455 23.65 -22.45 -3.98
N GLU A 456 23.14 -21.25 -4.13
CA GLU A 456 23.98 -20.08 -4.45
C GLU A 456 24.91 -19.72 -3.29
N ALA A 457 24.44 -19.84 -2.05
CA ALA A 457 25.29 -19.65 -0.85
C ALA A 457 26.41 -20.67 -0.80
N VAL A 458 26.12 -21.94 -1.04
CA VAL A 458 27.11 -23.02 -1.11
C VAL A 458 28.14 -22.76 -2.24
N ALA A 459 27.67 -22.37 -3.41
CA ALA A 459 28.53 -22.04 -4.53
C ALA A 459 29.44 -20.82 -4.26
N LYS A 460 28.90 -19.82 -3.56
CA LYS A 460 29.64 -18.62 -3.15
C LYS A 460 30.73 -18.95 -2.12
N ALA A 461 30.43 -19.82 -1.15
CA ALA A 461 31.41 -20.29 -0.17
C ALA A 461 32.61 -20.95 -0.82
N LYS A 462 32.40 -21.85 -1.79
CA LYS A 462 33.45 -22.52 -2.55
C LYS A 462 34.39 -21.57 -3.34
N LYS A 463 33.85 -20.43 -3.79
CA LYS A 463 34.61 -19.39 -4.49
C LYS A 463 35.47 -18.54 -3.55
N VAL A 464 35.10 -18.42 -2.31
CA VAL A 464 35.85 -17.66 -1.29
C VAL A 464 37.02 -18.46 -0.76
N GLU A 465 36.91 -19.81 -0.78
CA GLU A 465 37.99 -20.73 -0.35
C GLU A 465 39.01 -21.02 -1.43
N SER A 466 38.73 -20.68 -2.70
CA SER A 466 39.64 -20.83 -3.84
C SER A 466 40.38 -19.52 -4.17
#